data_4d58e6d8d3bbd39c1d50d5770ea2f9d5
#
_entry.id   4d58e6d8d3bbd39c1d50d5770ea2f9d5
#
_cell.length_a   1.000
_cell.length_b   1.000
_cell.length_c   1.000
_cell.angle_alpha   90.00
_cell.angle_beta   90.00
_cell.angle_gamma   90.00
#
_symmetry.space_group_name_H-M   'P 1'
#
loop_
_entity.id
_entity.type
_entity.pdbx_description
1 polymer ?
#
loop_
_entity_poly.entity_id
_entity_poly.type
_entity_poly.pdbx_seq_one_letter_code
_entity_poly.pdbx_strand_id
1 'polypeptide(L)'
;VDALNNISGLVDTLNEFAIDNKKPLLGICVGLQMFADVGYEEIETKGLGWISGNVSKIDNQNGKYKLPHIGWNELNIIKDSKIFKGIENNSHMYFVHSYELVPNDKSVVSATTDYSSNIVCSIEKENIFGTQFHPEKSDKAELKIIDNFINL
;
A
#
# COMPACT_ATOMS: atom_id res chain seq x y z
N VAL A 1 -5.43 10.79 -7.18
CA VAL A 1 -6.11 11.73 -6.23
C VAL A 1 -7.02 12.71 -6.97
N ASP A 2 -6.65 13.19 -8.17
CA ASP A 2 -7.48 14.18 -8.90
C ASP A 2 -8.92 13.72 -9.10
N ALA A 3 -9.14 12.43 -9.40
CA ALA A 3 -10.49 11.87 -9.51
C ALA A 3 -11.30 11.97 -8.19
N LEU A 4 -10.63 11.82 -7.03
CA LEU A 4 -11.28 12.01 -5.73
C LEU A 4 -11.62 13.48 -5.47
N ASN A 5 -10.72 14.39 -5.86
CA ASN A 5 -10.94 15.84 -5.73
C ASN A 5 -12.12 16.35 -6.58
N ASN A 6 -12.45 15.64 -7.67
CA ASN A 6 -13.59 15.96 -8.53
C ASN A 6 -14.94 15.58 -7.90
N ILE A 7 -14.93 14.80 -6.82
CA ILE A 7 -16.13 14.46 -6.05
C ILE A 7 -16.19 15.40 -4.85
N SER A 8 -17.12 16.34 -4.88
CA SER A 8 -17.26 17.37 -3.85
C SER A 8 -17.36 16.75 -2.44
N GLY A 9 -16.46 17.17 -1.53
CA GLY A 9 -16.43 16.76 -0.14
C GLY A 9 -15.88 15.35 0.14
N LEU A 10 -15.52 14.56 -0.88
CA LEU A 10 -15.05 13.19 -0.64
C LEU A 10 -13.73 13.15 0.14
N VAL A 11 -12.75 13.98 -0.24
CA VAL A 11 -11.46 14.03 0.45
C VAL A 11 -11.63 14.54 1.87
N ASP A 12 -12.49 15.53 2.10
CA ASP A 12 -12.80 16.04 3.44
C ASP A 12 -13.44 14.94 4.31
N THR A 13 -14.40 14.20 3.74
CA THR A 13 -15.03 13.06 4.44
C THR A 13 -14.03 11.96 4.77
N LEU A 14 -13.11 11.64 3.86
CA LEU A 14 -12.04 10.67 4.12
C LEU A 14 -11.09 11.15 5.22
N ASN A 15 -10.74 12.44 5.24
CA ASN A 15 -9.92 13.03 6.30
C ASN A 15 -10.65 12.98 7.65
N GLU A 16 -11.91 13.41 7.69
CA GLU A 16 -12.72 13.30 8.90
C GLU A 16 -12.81 11.87 9.42
N PHE A 17 -13.06 10.90 8.53
CA PHE A 17 -13.17 9.48 8.90
C PHE A 17 -11.85 8.92 9.44
N ALA A 18 -10.77 9.07 8.67
CA ALA A 18 -9.53 8.37 8.93
C ALA A 18 -8.58 9.15 9.87
N ILE A 19 -8.51 10.48 9.72
CA ILE A 19 -7.55 11.29 10.48
C ILE A 19 -8.17 11.82 11.77
N ASP A 20 -9.35 12.44 11.69
CA ASP A 20 -9.97 13.09 12.84
C ASP A 20 -10.63 12.06 13.76
N ASN A 21 -11.45 11.16 13.20
CA ASN A 21 -12.18 10.14 13.92
C ASN A 21 -11.39 8.85 14.17
N LYS A 22 -10.16 8.72 13.62
CA LYS A 22 -9.27 7.55 13.78
C LYS A 22 -9.92 6.22 13.43
N LYS A 23 -10.85 6.20 12.49
CA LYS A 23 -11.48 4.96 12.02
C LYS A 23 -10.50 4.17 11.16
N PRO A 24 -10.45 2.82 11.29
CA PRO A 24 -9.59 2.00 10.45
C PRO A 24 -9.86 2.22 8.96
N LEU A 25 -8.79 2.42 8.18
CA LEU A 25 -8.87 2.59 6.73
C LEU A 25 -7.76 1.77 6.06
N LEU A 26 -8.14 0.98 5.06
CA LEU A 26 -7.23 0.17 4.25
C LEU A 26 -7.18 0.69 2.82
N GLY A 27 -6.00 1.08 2.37
CA GLY A 27 -5.71 1.39 0.97
C GLY A 27 -5.11 0.20 0.24
N ILE A 28 -5.76 -0.26 -0.83
CA ILE A 28 -5.29 -1.38 -1.65
C ILE A 28 -4.71 -0.84 -2.95
N CYS A 29 -3.51 -1.29 -3.32
CA CYS A 29 -2.79 -0.95 -4.54
C CYS A 29 -2.67 0.57 -4.74
N VAL A 30 -3.40 1.16 -5.68
CA VAL A 30 -3.44 2.62 -5.87
C VAL A 30 -3.95 3.35 -4.62
N GLY A 31 -4.80 2.72 -3.81
CA GLY A 31 -5.27 3.25 -2.53
C GLY A 31 -4.13 3.48 -1.54
N LEU A 32 -3.19 2.54 -1.43
CA LEU A 32 -1.96 2.74 -0.67
C LEU A 32 -1.13 3.92 -1.21
N GLN A 33 -0.97 3.99 -2.53
CA GLN A 33 -0.17 5.02 -3.18
C GLN A 33 -0.76 6.42 -2.99
N MET A 34 -2.08 6.55 -2.93
CA MET A 34 -2.75 7.83 -2.67
C MET A 34 -2.43 8.41 -1.29
N PHE A 35 -1.98 7.62 -0.32
CA PHE A 35 -1.61 8.12 1.01
C PHE A 35 -0.34 8.98 1.04
N ALA A 36 0.52 8.88 0.03
CA ALA A 36 1.76 9.65 -0.06
C ALA A 36 1.53 11.18 -0.10
N ASP A 37 2.59 11.94 0.06
CA ASP A 37 2.57 13.39 -0.17
C ASP A 37 2.42 13.70 -1.66
N VAL A 38 3.12 12.94 -2.52
CA VAL A 38 3.21 13.17 -3.97
C VAL A 38 3.46 11.88 -4.74
N GLY A 39 2.92 11.78 -5.94
CA GLY A 39 3.19 10.70 -6.90
C GLY A 39 3.78 11.24 -8.20
N TYR A 40 4.64 10.44 -8.83
CA TYR A 40 5.36 10.78 -10.07
C TYR A 40 4.98 9.84 -11.23
N GLU A 41 3.72 9.43 -11.33
CA GLU A 41 3.18 8.71 -12.47
C GLU A 41 2.79 9.72 -13.55
N GLU A 42 3.42 9.67 -14.72
CA GLU A 42 3.25 10.59 -15.85
C GLU A 42 3.49 12.08 -15.50
N ILE A 43 2.75 12.62 -14.54
CA ILE A 43 2.88 13.99 -14.03
C ILE A 43 2.99 13.96 -12.50
N GLU A 44 3.59 15.00 -11.94
CA GLU A 44 3.58 15.19 -10.49
C GLU A 44 2.16 15.45 -10.01
N THR A 45 1.68 14.58 -9.11
CA THR A 45 0.31 14.64 -8.57
C THR A 45 0.35 14.61 -7.04
N LYS A 46 -0.30 15.58 -6.40
CA LYS A 46 -0.40 15.64 -4.93
C LYS A 46 -1.24 14.47 -4.41
N GLY A 47 -0.71 13.79 -3.39
CA GLY A 47 -1.40 12.73 -2.64
C GLY A 47 -2.28 13.28 -1.51
N LEU A 48 -2.71 12.38 -0.62
CA LEU A 48 -3.49 12.74 0.58
C LEU A 48 -2.59 13.24 1.73
N GLY A 49 -1.26 12.96 1.68
CA GLY A 49 -0.31 13.41 2.69
C GLY A 49 -0.43 12.69 4.05
N TRP A 50 -1.05 11.52 4.11
CA TRP A 50 -1.20 10.77 5.36
C TRP A 50 0.07 10.01 5.74
N ILE A 51 0.84 9.61 4.74
CA ILE A 51 2.14 8.95 4.86
C ILE A 51 3.18 9.85 4.19
N SER A 52 4.08 10.42 4.98
CA SER A 52 5.15 11.23 4.41
C SER A 52 6.05 10.39 3.52
N GLY A 53 6.22 10.85 2.28
CA GLY A 53 6.98 10.16 1.25
C GLY A 53 6.40 10.38 -0.14
N ASN A 54 6.90 9.62 -1.08
CA ASN A 54 6.47 9.75 -2.48
C ASN A 54 6.14 8.39 -3.10
N VAL A 55 5.45 8.44 -4.24
CA VAL A 55 5.26 7.28 -5.12
C VAL A 55 6.13 7.47 -6.35
N SER A 56 7.05 6.55 -6.55
CA SER A 56 7.99 6.57 -7.67
C SER A 56 7.96 5.28 -8.48
N LYS A 57 8.41 5.37 -9.72
CA LYS A 57 8.52 4.19 -10.59
C LYS A 57 9.58 3.24 -10.02
N ILE A 58 9.26 1.95 -9.99
CA ILE A 58 10.19 0.90 -9.60
C ILE A 58 11.39 0.93 -10.54
N ASP A 59 12.61 0.93 -9.97
CA ASP A 59 13.83 0.79 -10.76
C ASP A 59 13.90 -0.62 -11.35
N ASN A 60 13.76 -0.73 -12.66
CA ASN A 60 13.82 -2.00 -13.36
C ASN A 60 15.25 -2.48 -13.70
N GLN A 61 16.25 -1.83 -13.11
CA GLN A 61 17.67 -2.15 -13.33
C GLN A 61 18.03 -2.24 -14.83
N ASN A 62 17.72 -1.18 -15.58
CA ASN A 62 17.96 -1.09 -17.02
C ASN A 62 17.27 -2.20 -17.84
N GLY A 63 16.07 -2.60 -17.44
CA GLY A 63 15.27 -3.58 -18.17
C GLY A 63 15.51 -5.03 -17.75
N LYS A 64 16.34 -5.27 -16.73
CA LYS A 64 16.54 -6.62 -16.17
C LYS A 64 15.25 -7.18 -15.58
N TYR A 65 14.45 -6.33 -14.95
CA TYR A 65 13.14 -6.67 -14.41
C TYR A 65 12.03 -6.08 -15.27
N LYS A 66 11.00 -6.87 -15.56
CA LYS A 66 9.85 -6.41 -16.35
C LYS A 66 8.96 -5.51 -15.50
N LEU A 67 8.42 -4.47 -16.09
CA LEU A 67 7.36 -3.66 -15.48
C LEU A 67 6.11 -3.70 -16.37
N PRO A 68 4.92 -3.81 -15.76
CA PRO A 68 4.65 -3.90 -14.30
C PRO A 68 5.20 -5.16 -13.64
N HIS A 69 5.48 -5.11 -12.32
CA HIS A 69 5.60 -6.28 -11.46
C HIS A 69 4.23 -6.96 -11.42
N ILE A 70 4.06 -8.06 -12.13
CA ILE A 70 2.81 -8.82 -12.23
C ILE A 70 3.05 -10.25 -11.80
N GLY A 71 2.21 -10.73 -10.89
CA GLY A 71 2.19 -12.13 -10.46
C GLY A 71 2.21 -12.30 -8.96
N TRP A 72 2.37 -13.54 -8.55
CA TRP A 72 2.50 -13.94 -7.16
C TRP A 72 3.94 -13.77 -6.70
N ASN A 73 4.13 -13.12 -5.57
CA ASN A 73 5.45 -12.94 -4.96
C ASN A 73 5.35 -13.04 -3.44
N GLU A 74 6.46 -13.34 -2.81
CA GLU A 74 6.55 -13.58 -1.37
C GLU A 74 6.47 -12.30 -0.56
N LEU A 75 5.76 -12.39 0.56
CA LEU A 75 5.64 -11.34 1.56
C LEU A 75 6.74 -11.51 2.61
N ASN A 76 7.58 -10.49 2.77
CA ASN A 76 8.52 -10.41 3.88
C ASN A 76 7.97 -9.50 4.97
N ILE A 77 7.38 -10.08 6.01
CA ILE A 77 6.82 -9.35 7.16
C ILE A 77 7.98 -8.90 8.05
N ILE A 78 8.12 -7.57 8.24
CA ILE A 78 9.23 -6.99 8.99
C ILE A 78 8.84 -6.44 10.36
N LYS A 79 7.55 -6.31 10.63
CA LYS A 79 7.02 -5.99 11.96
C LYS A 79 5.64 -6.59 12.16
N ASP A 80 5.25 -6.77 13.42
CA ASP A 80 3.89 -7.13 13.75
C ASP A 80 2.92 -6.06 13.23
N SER A 81 1.91 -6.52 12.49
CA SER A 81 0.83 -5.69 11.98
C SER A 81 -0.49 -6.37 12.27
N LYS A 82 -1.49 -5.58 12.64
CA LYS A 82 -2.82 -6.11 12.97
C LYS A 82 -3.43 -6.89 11.82
N ILE A 83 -3.21 -6.43 10.58
CA ILE A 83 -3.74 -7.11 9.39
C ILE A 83 -2.98 -8.41 9.05
N PHE A 84 -1.79 -8.62 9.60
CA PHE A 84 -0.99 -9.84 9.36
C PHE A 84 -1.14 -10.92 10.45
N LYS A 85 -2.06 -10.75 11.37
CA LYS A 85 -2.31 -11.76 12.41
C LYS A 85 -2.66 -13.12 11.80
N GLY A 86 -1.80 -14.12 12.07
CA GLY A 86 -1.96 -15.49 11.54
C GLY A 86 -1.59 -15.64 10.06
N ILE A 87 -0.87 -14.66 9.48
CA ILE A 87 -0.24 -14.78 8.18
C ILE A 87 1.21 -15.19 8.38
N GLU A 88 1.64 -16.21 7.66
CA GLU A 88 3.01 -16.70 7.71
C GLU A 88 3.93 -15.82 6.84
N ASN A 89 5.17 -15.65 7.29
CA ASN A 89 6.19 -15.02 6.44
C ASN A 89 6.39 -15.85 5.17
N ASN A 90 6.74 -15.21 4.05
CA ASN A 90 6.83 -15.80 2.72
C ASN A 90 5.50 -16.30 2.12
N SER A 91 4.35 -15.94 2.72
CA SER A 91 3.06 -16.11 2.04
C SER A 91 3.07 -15.38 0.70
N HIS A 92 2.50 -16.01 -0.33
CA HIS A 92 2.44 -15.41 -1.66
C HIS A 92 1.26 -14.46 -1.78
N MET A 93 1.51 -13.26 -2.32
CA MET A 93 0.52 -12.22 -2.57
C MET A 93 0.53 -11.84 -4.06
N TYR A 94 -0.61 -11.44 -4.59
CA TYR A 94 -0.73 -11.04 -5.98
C TYR A 94 -0.43 -9.57 -6.18
N PHE A 95 0.52 -9.28 -7.06
CA PHE A 95 0.98 -7.92 -7.42
C PHE A 95 0.64 -7.58 -8.87
N VAL A 96 0.32 -6.31 -9.12
CA VAL A 96 0.21 -5.72 -10.47
C VAL A 96 0.49 -4.22 -10.38
N HIS A 97 1.77 -3.81 -10.39
CA HIS A 97 2.13 -2.40 -10.26
C HIS A 97 3.48 -2.07 -10.90
N SER A 98 3.64 -0.82 -11.34
CA SER A 98 4.90 -0.27 -11.86
C SER A 98 5.50 0.79 -10.94
N TYR A 99 4.74 1.24 -9.93
CA TYR A 99 5.12 2.27 -8.99
C TYR A 99 5.05 1.73 -7.57
N GLU A 100 5.85 2.28 -6.67
CA GLU A 100 5.90 1.92 -5.26
C GLU A 100 5.82 3.14 -4.37
N LEU A 101 5.25 2.99 -3.17
CA LEU A 101 5.34 3.97 -2.09
C LEU A 101 6.72 3.90 -1.46
N VAL A 102 7.41 5.05 -1.42
CA VAL A 102 8.70 5.21 -0.73
C VAL A 102 8.48 6.13 0.48
N PRO A 103 8.17 5.58 1.67
CA PRO A 103 7.93 6.40 2.86
C PRO A 103 9.24 6.95 3.41
N ASN A 104 9.21 8.21 3.88
CA ASN A 104 10.34 8.85 4.56
C ASN A 104 10.60 8.20 5.92
N ASP A 105 9.54 7.90 6.67
CA ASP A 105 9.60 7.15 7.94
C ASP A 105 9.45 5.65 7.66
N LYS A 106 10.53 4.91 7.81
CA LYS A 106 10.53 3.45 7.60
C LYS A 106 9.80 2.68 8.70
N SER A 107 9.52 3.30 9.83
CA SER A 107 8.78 2.64 10.93
C SER A 107 7.34 2.28 10.57
N VAL A 108 6.77 2.98 9.57
CA VAL A 108 5.42 2.67 9.08
C VAL A 108 5.37 1.40 8.22
N VAL A 109 6.51 0.93 7.69
CA VAL A 109 6.56 -0.25 6.82
C VAL A 109 6.29 -1.50 7.62
N SER A 110 5.31 -2.28 7.22
CA SER A 110 4.95 -3.55 7.87
C SER A 110 5.42 -4.78 7.08
N ALA A 111 5.50 -4.67 5.76
CA ALA A 111 6.05 -5.74 4.94
C ALA A 111 6.69 -5.20 3.66
N THR A 112 7.60 -6.01 3.12
CA THR A 112 8.28 -5.78 1.84
C THR A 112 8.18 -7.02 0.96
N THR A 113 8.50 -6.87 -0.31
CA THR A 113 8.65 -7.98 -1.26
C THR A 113 9.92 -7.78 -2.09
N ASP A 114 10.62 -8.86 -2.41
CA ASP A 114 11.82 -8.80 -3.23
C ASP A 114 11.46 -8.93 -4.71
N TYR A 115 11.78 -7.91 -5.48
CA TYR A 115 11.60 -7.91 -6.94
C TYR A 115 12.85 -7.40 -7.65
N SER A 116 12.94 -6.09 -7.92
CA SER A 116 14.18 -5.46 -8.43
C SER A 116 15.02 -4.89 -7.29
N SER A 117 14.36 -4.64 -6.19
CA SER A 117 14.86 -4.20 -4.90
C SER A 117 13.92 -4.71 -3.81
N ASN A 118 14.16 -4.33 -2.58
CA ASN A 118 13.25 -4.63 -1.48
C ASN A 118 12.10 -3.58 -1.47
N ILE A 119 11.03 -3.89 -2.20
CA ILE A 119 9.90 -2.99 -2.43
C ILE A 119 8.98 -2.95 -1.21
N VAL A 120 8.55 -1.77 -0.77
CA VAL A 120 7.53 -1.62 0.27
C VAL A 120 6.19 -2.12 -0.26
N CYS A 121 5.66 -3.17 0.32
CA CYS A 121 4.39 -3.77 -0.10
C CYS A 121 3.28 -3.69 0.93
N SER A 122 3.58 -3.26 2.18
CA SER A 122 2.55 -2.93 3.16
C SER A 122 3.04 -1.91 4.18
N ILE A 123 2.10 -1.10 4.65
CA ILE A 123 2.32 -0.12 5.72
C ILE A 123 1.23 -0.21 6.79
N GLU A 124 1.59 0.18 8.02
CA GLU A 124 0.66 0.45 9.11
C GLU A 124 1.13 1.67 9.89
N LYS A 125 0.26 2.67 9.99
CA LYS A 125 0.42 3.86 10.82
C LYS A 125 -0.86 4.10 11.59
N GLU A 126 -0.86 3.79 12.88
CA GLU A 126 -2.04 3.89 13.75
C GLU A 126 -3.25 3.09 13.22
N ASN A 127 -4.21 3.79 12.63
CA ASN A 127 -5.44 3.24 12.04
C ASN A 127 -5.41 3.19 10.51
N ILE A 128 -4.31 3.64 9.90
CA ILE A 128 -4.12 3.63 8.45
C ILE A 128 -3.31 2.39 8.07
N PHE A 129 -3.89 1.58 7.20
CA PHE A 129 -3.29 0.36 6.66
C PHE A 129 -3.21 0.45 5.15
N GLY A 130 -2.17 -0.12 4.57
CA GLY A 130 -2.04 -0.16 3.11
C GLY A 130 -1.36 -1.42 2.62
N THR A 131 -1.82 -1.93 1.48
CA THR A 131 -1.19 -3.05 0.77
C THR A 131 -0.97 -2.69 -0.70
N GLN A 132 0.21 -2.99 -1.24
CA GLN A 132 0.49 -2.85 -2.67
C GLN A 132 -0.04 -4.03 -3.47
N PHE A 133 -0.11 -5.19 -2.85
CA PHE A 133 -0.76 -6.38 -3.40
C PHE A 133 -2.29 -6.29 -3.24
N HIS A 134 -2.97 -7.21 -3.90
CA HIS A 134 -4.43 -7.27 -3.98
C HIS A 134 -5.00 -8.39 -3.11
N PRO A 135 -5.29 -8.16 -1.81
CA PRO A 135 -5.79 -9.21 -0.93
C PRO A 135 -7.16 -9.78 -1.35
N GLU A 136 -7.87 -9.10 -2.25
CA GLU A 136 -9.14 -9.59 -2.83
C GLU A 136 -8.95 -10.58 -3.98
N LYS A 137 -7.73 -10.82 -4.47
CA LYS A 137 -7.44 -11.75 -5.57
C LYS A 137 -7.43 -13.22 -5.19
N SER A 138 -7.57 -13.50 -3.89
CA SER A 138 -8.04 -14.77 -3.35
C SER A 138 -7.13 -15.99 -3.35
N ASP A 139 -6.09 -15.96 -2.51
CA ASP A 139 -5.74 -17.17 -1.76
C ASP A 139 -6.23 -17.01 -0.30
N LYS A 140 -6.23 -18.11 0.49
CA LYS A 140 -6.68 -18.11 1.90
C LYS A 140 -5.93 -17.09 2.77
N ALA A 141 -4.63 -16.90 2.53
CA ALA A 141 -3.80 -15.94 3.25
C ALA A 141 -4.26 -14.49 2.98
N GLU A 142 -4.57 -14.16 1.74
CA GLU A 142 -5.00 -12.82 1.34
C GLU A 142 -6.38 -12.46 1.90
N LEU A 143 -7.33 -13.39 1.83
CA LEU A 143 -8.66 -13.20 2.43
C LEU A 143 -8.57 -13.05 3.95
N LYS A 144 -7.59 -13.71 4.60
CA LYS A 144 -7.33 -13.54 6.02
C LYS A 144 -6.89 -12.13 6.40
N ILE A 145 -6.17 -11.43 5.51
CA ILE A 145 -5.79 -10.02 5.71
C ILE A 145 -7.04 -9.14 5.75
N ILE A 146 -7.98 -9.36 4.82
CA ILE A 146 -9.26 -8.63 4.81
C ILE A 146 -10.07 -8.95 6.06
N ASP A 147 -10.16 -10.22 6.45
CA ASP A 147 -10.85 -10.65 7.67
C ASP A 147 -10.25 -10.00 8.92
N ASN A 148 -8.93 -9.96 9.03
CA ASN A 148 -8.23 -9.29 10.13
C ASN A 148 -8.56 -7.78 10.15
N PHE A 149 -8.60 -7.12 8.99
CA PHE A 149 -8.91 -5.70 8.91
C PHE A 149 -10.37 -5.40 9.31
N ILE A 150 -11.34 -6.21 8.87
CA ILE A 150 -12.76 -6.02 9.19
C ILE A 150 -13.03 -6.21 10.69
N ASN A 151 -12.20 -7.00 11.37
CA ASN A 151 -12.35 -7.30 12.81
C ASN A 151 -11.46 -6.40 13.70
N LEU A 152 -10.96 -5.27 13.20
CA LEU A 152 -10.29 -4.22 14.01
C LEU A 152 -11.32 -3.39 14.77
#